data_ddaf2912ffc176fb1f56189cdaa2feac
#
_entry.id   ddaf2912ffc176fb1f56189cdaa2feac
#
_cell.length_a   1.000
_cell.length_b   1.000
_cell.length_c   1.000
_cell.angle_alpha   90.00
_cell.angle_beta   90.00
_cell.angle_gamma   90.00
#
_symmetry.space_group_name_H-M   'P 1'
#
loop_
_entity.id
_entity.type
_entity.pdbx_description
1 polymer ?
#
loop_
_entity_poly.entity_id
_entity_poly.type
_entity_poly.pdbx_seq_one_letter_code
_entity_poly.pdbx_strand_id
1 'polypeptide(L)'
;YASDVALEICNDALQIFGGSGYQKGMEVERAYRDAKITTIYEGTNEIQRVVIASHIIGKAPKDGGVRKKKGAITGERKKQIFKEGDAQERVNALVEALQKDGYDFTVGIPMDTPIMNAERVVSAGKGIGEKKNMKLIEDLARSAGAAIGSSRPVAETLKYVPINRYVGMSGQKFTGNLYIACGISGAGQHLKGIKDATTIVAINTNANAPI
;
A
#
# COMPACT_ATOMS: atom_id res chain seq x y z
N TYR A 1 -28.73 -3.48 -11.11
CA TYR A 1 -29.59 -3.80 -12.26
C TYR A 1 -30.60 -2.69 -12.54
N ALA A 2 -31.49 -2.33 -11.59
CA ALA A 2 -32.53 -1.32 -11.82
C ALA A 2 -31.96 0.04 -12.23
N SER A 3 -30.94 0.53 -11.57
CA SER A 3 -30.26 1.79 -11.89
C SER A 3 -29.53 1.75 -13.24
N ASP A 4 -28.95 0.60 -13.61
CA ASP A 4 -28.31 0.42 -14.92
C ASP A 4 -29.34 0.47 -16.04
N VAL A 5 -30.44 -0.26 -15.88
CA VAL A 5 -31.57 -0.29 -16.86
C VAL A 5 -32.25 1.08 -16.96
N ALA A 6 -32.48 1.77 -15.85
CA ALA A 6 -33.03 3.12 -15.86
C ALA A 6 -32.19 4.10 -16.67
N LEU A 7 -30.86 4.04 -16.48
CA LEU A 7 -29.93 4.87 -17.24
C LEU A 7 -29.95 4.53 -18.74
N GLU A 8 -29.98 3.25 -19.08
CA GLU A 8 -30.09 2.78 -20.49
C GLU A 8 -31.36 3.30 -21.16
N ILE A 9 -32.52 3.13 -20.51
CA ILE A 9 -33.80 3.64 -21.03
C ILE A 9 -33.78 5.16 -21.22
N CYS A 10 -33.24 5.90 -20.24
CA CYS A 10 -33.16 7.36 -20.35
C CYS A 10 -32.18 7.80 -21.44
N ASN A 11 -31.10 7.06 -21.65
CA ASN A 11 -30.16 7.29 -22.74
C ASN A 11 -30.83 7.11 -24.11
N ASP A 12 -31.57 6.02 -24.29
CA ASP A 12 -32.27 5.72 -25.54
C ASP A 12 -33.39 6.73 -25.82
N ALA A 13 -34.14 7.11 -24.79
CA ALA A 13 -35.11 8.17 -24.89
C ALA A 13 -34.48 9.49 -25.35
N LEU A 14 -33.38 9.89 -24.74
CA LEU A 14 -32.66 11.10 -25.10
C LEU A 14 -32.16 11.03 -26.56
N GLN A 15 -31.68 9.87 -26.99
CA GLN A 15 -31.23 9.65 -28.37
C GLN A 15 -32.38 9.80 -29.37
N ILE A 16 -33.57 9.32 -29.06
CA ILE A 16 -34.78 9.45 -29.91
C ILE A 16 -35.17 10.94 -30.06
N PHE A 17 -35.13 11.71 -28.97
CA PHE A 17 -35.42 13.15 -28.99
C PHE A 17 -34.33 13.98 -29.69
N GLY A 18 -33.17 13.42 -29.91
CA GLY A 18 -32.05 14.09 -30.56
C GLY A 18 -31.61 15.37 -29.85
N GLY A 19 -31.06 16.33 -30.59
CA GLY A 19 -30.55 17.58 -30.02
C GLY A 19 -31.59 18.42 -29.28
N SER A 20 -32.86 18.32 -29.64
CA SER A 20 -33.94 19.02 -28.92
C SER A 20 -34.13 18.47 -27.51
N GLY A 21 -33.99 17.16 -27.34
CA GLY A 21 -34.10 16.50 -26.03
C GLY A 21 -32.96 16.85 -25.10
N TYR A 22 -31.80 17.23 -25.63
CA TYR A 22 -30.60 17.59 -24.83
C TYR A 22 -30.64 19.02 -24.29
N GLN A 23 -31.63 19.82 -24.67
CA GLN A 23 -31.76 21.19 -24.19
C GLN A 23 -32.20 21.23 -22.73
N LYS A 24 -31.55 22.10 -21.94
CA LYS A 24 -31.88 22.29 -20.53
C LYS A 24 -33.33 22.72 -20.35
N GLY A 25 -34.07 22.02 -19.51
CA GLY A 25 -35.50 22.24 -19.26
C GLY A 25 -36.39 21.21 -19.92
N MET A 26 -35.85 20.34 -20.78
CA MET A 26 -36.61 19.20 -21.32
C MET A 26 -36.68 18.08 -20.26
N GLU A 27 -37.84 17.45 -20.14
CA GLU A 27 -38.04 16.36 -19.16
C GLU A 27 -37.07 15.17 -19.38
N VAL A 28 -36.80 14.85 -20.65
CA VAL A 28 -35.89 13.74 -21.00
C VAL A 28 -34.44 14.02 -20.63
N GLU A 29 -33.97 15.26 -20.75
CA GLU A 29 -32.65 15.69 -20.29
C GLU A 29 -32.53 15.55 -18.76
N ARG A 30 -33.54 16.01 -18.05
CA ARG A 30 -33.61 15.89 -16.60
C ARG A 30 -33.65 14.43 -16.18
N ALA A 31 -34.50 13.60 -16.80
CA ALA A 31 -34.61 12.18 -16.51
C ALA A 31 -33.25 11.46 -16.70
N TYR A 32 -32.49 11.79 -17.74
CA TYR A 32 -31.15 11.25 -17.96
C TYR A 32 -30.17 11.59 -16.83
N ARG A 33 -30.15 12.83 -16.39
CA ARG A 33 -29.31 13.25 -15.26
C ARG A 33 -29.70 12.57 -13.95
N ASP A 34 -31.02 12.50 -13.70
CA ASP A 34 -31.56 11.87 -12.49
C ASP A 34 -31.33 10.35 -12.51
N ALA A 35 -31.41 9.70 -13.66
CA ALA A 35 -31.05 8.30 -13.82
C ALA A 35 -29.55 8.06 -13.56
N LYS A 36 -28.68 8.94 -14.05
CA LYS A 36 -27.23 8.79 -13.84
C LYS A 36 -26.85 8.83 -12.36
N ILE A 37 -27.45 9.73 -11.56
CA ILE A 37 -27.11 9.82 -10.15
C ILE A 37 -27.48 8.56 -9.36
N THR A 38 -28.48 7.81 -9.80
CA THR A 38 -28.90 6.55 -9.14
C THR A 38 -27.82 5.47 -9.16
N THR A 39 -26.86 5.54 -10.09
CA THR A 39 -25.73 4.62 -10.15
C THR A 39 -24.58 5.00 -9.22
N ILE A 40 -24.66 6.16 -8.57
CA ILE A 40 -23.55 6.78 -7.81
C ILE A 40 -23.90 6.96 -6.34
N TYR A 41 -25.06 7.57 -6.04
CA TYR A 41 -25.41 7.97 -4.67
C TYR A 41 -25.76 6.76 -3.79
N GLU A 42 -25.66 6.95 -2.48
CA GLU A 42 -25.84 5.90 -1.46
C GLU A 42 -24.99 4.64 -1.65
N GLY A 43 -23.85 4.82 -2.31
CA GLY A 43 -22.93 3.76 -2.70
C GLY A 43 -23.10 3.36 -4.16
N THR A 44 -21.99 3.42 -4.90
CA THR A 44 -22.00 3.09 -6.33
C THR A 44 -22.50 1.66 -6.57
N ASN A 45 -22.96 1.37 -7.79
CA ASN A 45 -23.43 0.03 -8.15
C ASN A 45 -22.40 -1.06 -7.83
N GLU A 46 -21.10 -0.77 -7.94
CA GLU A 46 -20.01 -1.68 -7.57
C GLU A 46 -20.01 -1.96 -6.07
N ILE A 47 -20.17 -0.94 -5.24
CA ILE A 47 -20.26 -1.08 -3.78
C ILE A 47 -21.52 -1.81 -3.37
N GLN A 48 -22.66 -1.52 -4.00
CA GLN A 48 -23.93 -2.23 -3.75
C GLN A 48 -23.82 -3.72 -4.08
N ARG A 49 -23.14 -4.09 -5.16
CA ARG A 49 -22.84 -5.51 -5.47
C ARG A 49 -22.00 -6.17 -4.39
N VAL A 50 -21.01 -5.48 -3.82
CA VAL A 50 -20.22 -5.99 -2.69
C VAL A 50 -21.08 -6.16 -1.44
N VAL A 51 -21.96 -5.19 -1.14
CA VAL A 51 -22.89 -5.27 -0.01
C VAL A 51 -23.84 -6.46 -0.18
N ILE A 52 -24.49 -6.60 -1.33
CA ILE A 52 -25.39 -7.72 -1.64
C ILE A 52 -24.65 -9.06 -1.52
N ALA A 53 -23.47 -9.17 -2.13
CA ALA A 53 -22.65 -10.37 -2.05
C ALA A 53 -22.33 -10.73 -0.59
N SER A 54 -21.99 -9.73 0.23
CA SER A 54 -21.69 -9.96 1.65
C SER A 54 -22.89 -10.44 2.47
N HIS A 55 -24.12 -10.12 2.05
CA HIS A 55 -25.33 -10.61 2.71
C HIS A 55 -25.70 -12.03 2.27
N ILE A 56 -25.42 -12.38 1.01
CA ILE A 56 -25.78 -13.68 0.43
C ILE A 56 -24.76 -14.76 0.81
N ILE A 57 -23.47 -14.47 0.63
CA ILE A 57 -22.38 -15.44 0.84
C ILE A 57 -21.63 -15.24 2.15
N GLY A 58 -22.09 -14.29 2.99
CA GLY A 58 -21.37 -13.85 4.18
C GLY A 58 -20.31 -12.80 3.83
N LYS A 59 -19.86 -12.08 4.87
CA LYS A 59 -18.74 -11.15 4.69
C LYS A 59 -17.55 -11.92 4.16
N ALA A 60 -17.02 -11.49 3.01
CA ALA A 60 -15.74 -11.99 2.54
C ALA A 60 -14.77 -11.96 3.73
N PRO A 61 -13.98 -13.02 3.94
CA PRO A 61 -12.93 -12.99 4.95
C PRO A 61 -12.18 -11.66 4.76
N LYS A 62 -11.94 -10.93 5.84
CA LYS A 62 -11.22 -9.64 5.78
C LYS A 62 -9.82 -9.78 5.17
N ASP A 63 -9.41 -10.98 4.97
CA ASP A 63 -8.20 -11.48 4.34
C ASP A 63 -8.60 -11.97 2.95
N GLY A 64 -8.56 -11.10 1.95
CA GLY A 64 -8.77 -11.48 0.54
C GLY A 64 -7.89 -12.68 0.19
N GLY A 65 -8.51 -13.87 0.06
CA GLY A 65 -7.98 -15.16 -0.33
C GLY A 65 -6.61 -15.52 0.22
N VAL A 66 -6.59 -16.47 1.18
CA VAL A 66 -5.38 -17.16 1.67
C VAL A 66 -4.30 -16.23 2.26
N ARG A 67 -4.68 -15.35 3.19
CA ARG A 67 -3.74 -15.02 4.25
C ARG A 67 -3.82 -16.14 5.28
N LYS A 68 -2.79 -17.00 5.33
CA LYS A 68 -2.46 -17.69 6.57
C LYS A 68 -2.57 -16.61 7.65
N LYS A 69 -3.46 -16.79 8.65
CA LYS A 69 -3.44 -15.94 9.85
C LYS A 69 -2.01 -16.00 10.34
N LYS A 70 -1.21 -14.98 10.06
CA LYS A 70 -0.02 -14.71 10.86
C LYS A 70 -0.61 -14.50 12.23
N GLY A 71 -0.24 -15.34 13.18
CA GLY A 71 -0.73 -15.27 14.54
C GLY A 71 -0.68 -13.80 14.95
N ALA A 72 -1.75 -13.31 15.55
CA ALA A 72 -1.73 -11.98 16.13
C ALA A 72 -0.40 -11.87 16.88
N ILE A 73 0.35 -10.79 16.65
CA ILE A 73 1.58 -10.54 17.39
C ILE A 73 1.13 -10.30 18.83
N THR A 74 1.07 -11.39 19.61
CA THR A 74 0.64 -11.39 21.00
C THR A 74 1.83 -11.18 21.96
N GLY A 75 3.03 -10.88 21.41
CA GLY A 75 4.23 -10.63 22.17
C GLY A 75 4.51 -9.14 22.34
N GLU A 76 5.12 -8.78 23.47
CA GLU A 76 5.71 -7.46 23.64
C GLU A 76 6.70 -7.17 22.51
N ARG A 77 6.57 -5.98 21.90
CA ARG A 77 7.52 -5.54 20.86
C ARG A 77 8.89 -5.36 21.49
N LYS A 78 9.82 -6.23 21.18
CA LYS A 78 11.21 -6.09 21.58
C LYS A 78 11.83 -4.92 20.81
N LYS A 79 12.45 -3.99 21.51
CA LYS A 79 13.24 -2.91 20.91
C LYS A 79 14.71 -3.17 21.19
N GLN A 80 15.50 -3.31 20.13
CA GLN A 80 16.94 -3.43 20.23
C GLN A 80 17.61 -2.32 19.41
N ILE A 81 18.62 -1.67 19.97
CA ILE A 81 19.30 -0.54 19.34
C ILE A 81 20.80 -0.88 19.26
N PHE A 82 21.34 -0.88 18.04
CA PHE A 82 22.74 -1.14 17.76
C PHE A 82 23.48 0.20 17.59
N LYS A 83 24.14 0.69 18.64
CA LYS A 83 24.85 1.98 18.66
C LYS A 83 26.36 1.85 18.84
N GLU A 84 26.79 0.73 19.38
CA GLU A 84 28.20 0.52 19.74
C GLU A 84 29.00 -0.04 18.56
N GLY A 85 30.29 0.30 18.51
CA GLY A 85 31.17 -0.13 17.45
C GLY A 85 31.09 0.68 16.15
N ASP A 86 31.88 0.26 15.19
CA ASP A 86 31.88 0.84 13.85
C ASP A 86 30.65 0.42 13.04
N ALA A 87 30.53 0.90 11.80
CA ALA A 87 29.37 0.60 10.95
C ALA A 87 29.27 -0.89 10.62
N GLN A 88 30.40 -1.57 10.43
CA GLN A 88 30.44 -2.99 10.08
C GLN A 88 30.04 -3.86 11.28
N GLU A 89 30.52 -3.54 12.47
CA GLU A 89 30.17 -4.25 13.70
C GLU A 89 28.67 -4.14 14.00
N ARG A 90 28.09 -2.96 13.83
CA ARG A 90 26.64 -2.75 13.99
C ARG A 90 25.81 -3.53 12.99
N VAL A 91 26.27 -3.61 11.74
CA VAL A 91 25.58 -4.41 10.70
C VAL A 91 25.69 -5.89 11.02
N ASN A 92 26.85 -6.37 11.44
CA ASN A 92 27.03 -7.78 11.80
C ASN A 92 26.12 -8.16 12.98
N ALA A 93 26.08 -7.35 14.03
CA ALA A 93 25.20 -7.58 15.18
C ALA A 93 23.71 -7.58 14.80
N LEU A 94 23.30 -6.70 13.88
CA LEU A 94 21.93 -6.69 13.37
C LEU A 94 21.61 -7.97 12.56
N VAL A 95 22.51 -8.39 11.69
CA VAL A 95 22.35 -9.61 10.87
C VAL A 95 22.25 -10.84 11.77
N GLU A 96 23.12 -10.96 12.76
CA GLU A 96 23.08 -12.06 13.75
C GLU A 96 21.74 -12.09 14.52
N ALA A 97 21.26 -10.92 14.96
CA ALA A 97 19.98 -10.81 15.65
C ALA A 97 18.82 -11.26 14.77
N LEU A 98 18.79 -10.86 13.49
CA LEU A 98 17.76 -11.26 12.53
C LEU A 98 17.83 -12.78 12.22
N GLN A 99 19.02 -13.33 12.05
CA GLN A 99 19.21 -14.78 11.85
C GLN A 99 18.73 -15.58 13.07
N LYS A 100 19.01 -15.10 14.27
CA LYS A 100 18.53 -15.70 15.51
C LYS A 100 17.00 -15.67 15.62
N ASP A 101 16.37 -14.64 15.07
CA ASP A 101 14.90 -14.52 14.97
C ASP A 101 14.31 -15.33 13.80
N GLY A 102 15.13 -16.12 13.10
CA GLY A 102 14.71 -17.08 12.06
C GLY A 102 14.60 -16.50 10.65
N TYR A 103 15.22 -15.35 10.37
CA TYR A 103 15.26 -14.80 9.01
C TYR A 103 16.33 -15.49 8.17
N ASP A 104 15.90 -16.16 7.09
CA ASP A 104 16.78 -16.74 6.08
C ASP A 104 16.85 -15.80 4.86
N PHE A 105 18.03 -15.32 4.53
CA PHE A 105 18.30 -14.43 3.41
C PHE A 105 18.76 -15.15 2.14
N THR A 106 18.82 -16.46 2.14
CA THR A 106 19.21 -17.27 0.96
C THR A 106 18.11 -17.34 -0.08
N VAL A 107 16.84 -17.19 0.33
CA VAL A 107 15.67 -17.20 -0.55
C VAL A 107 15.18 -15.77 -0.76
N GLY A 108 15.28 -15.29 -1.99
CA GLY A 108 14.88 -13.94 -2.36
C GLY A 108 13.56 -13.89 -3.14
N ILE A 109 12.93 -12.72 -3.13
CA ILE A 109 11.79 -12.39 -4.00
C ILE A 109 12.21 -11.35 -5.03
N PRO A 110 11.56 -11.25 -6.19
CA PRO A 110 11.81 -10.20 -7.16
C PRO A 110 11.63 -8.80 -6.53
N MET A 111 12.55 -7.88 -6.80
CA MET A 111 12.53 -6.52 -6.23
C MET A 111 11.31 -5.70 -6.66
N ASP A 112 10.67 -6.06 -7.76
CA ASP A 112 9.46 -5.45 -8.30
C ASP A 112 8.16 -6.09 -7.79
N THR A 113 8.26 -7.10 -6.92
CA THR A 113 7.10 -7.70 -6.25
C THR A 113 6.22 -6.60 -5.62
N PRO A 114 4.89 -6.61 -5.83
CA PRO A 114 3.99 -5.66 -5.20
C PRO A 114 4.16 -5.66 -3.68
N ILE A 115 4.28 -4.48 -3.06
CA ILE A 115 4.58 -4.32 -1.63
C ILE A 115 3.59 -5.07 -0.74
N MET A 116 2.32 -5.10 -1.14
CA MET A 116 1.26 -5.81 -0.40
C MET A 116 1.46 -7.33 -0.38
N ASN A 117 2.17 -7.87 -1.36
CA ASN A 117 2.43 -9.31 -1.50
C ASN A 117 3.84 -9.70 -1.06
N ALA A 118 4.69 -8.71 -0.77
CA ALA A 118 6.07 -8.95 -0.40
C ALA A 118 6.18 -9.39 1.07
N GLU A 119 6.96 -10.42 1.32
CA GLU A 119 7.31 -10.82 2.70
C GLU A 119 8.33 -9.90 3.32
N ARG A 120 9.21 -9.33 2.50
CA ARG A 120 10.30 -8.42 2.91
C ARG A 120 10.31 -7.19 2.02
N VAL A 121 10.55 -6.04 2.60
CA VAL A 121 10.67 -4.76 1.88
C VAL A 121 11.85 -3.97 2.40
N VAL A 122 12.69 -3.48 1.50
CA VAL A 122 13.67 -2.42 1.78
C VAL A 122 13.11 -1.11 1.24
N SER A 123 12.98 -0.13 2.09
CA SER A 123 12.28 1.12 1.77
C SER A 123 13.19 2.33 1.90
N ALA A 124 13.24 3.14 0.84
CA ALA A 124 14.03 4.35 0.75
C ALA A 124 13.28 5.56 1.31
N GLY A 125 13.87 6.28 2.25
CA GLY A 125 13.41 7.57 2.75
C GLY A 125 14.16 8.73 2.12
N LYS A 126 13.70 9.97 2.38
CA LYS A 126 14.38 11.19 1.92
C LYS A 126 15.81 11.30 2.44
N GLY A 127 16.13 10.65 3.57
CA GLY A 127 17.45 10.65 4.19
C GLY A 127 18.54 9.93 3.38
N ILE A 128 18.19 9.17 2.32
CA ILE A 128 19.20 8.62 1.41
C ILE A 128 19.89 9.71 0.55
N GLY A 129 19.31 10.91 0.48
CA GLY A 129 19.85 12.05 -0.27
C GLY A 129 19.67 11.93 -1.78
N GLU A 130 20.73 11.77 -2.53
CA GLU A 130 20.73 11.79 -4.00
C GLU A 130 20.23 10.49 -4.63
N LYS A 131 19.70 10.61 -5.87
CA LYS A 131 19.18 9.46 -6.64
C LYS A 131 20.22 8.35 -6.85
N LYS A 132 21.50 8.70 -6.99
CA LYS A 132 22.57 7.69 -7.13
C LYS A 132 22.63 6.70 -5.97
N ASN A 133 22.22 7.12 -4.78
CA ASN A 133 22.20 6.28 -3.57
C ASN A 133 21.07 5.23 -3.59
N MET A 134 20.14 5.31 -4.55
CA MET A 134 19.15 4.23 -4.76
C MET A 134 19.84 2.90 -5.08
N LYS A 135 21.04 2.93 -5.68
CA LYS A 135 21.82 1.70 -5.91
C LYS A 135 22.10 0.94 -4.63
N LEU A 136 22.40 1.63 -3.52
CA LEU A 136 22.60 0.99 -2.22
C LEU A 136 21.32 0.31 -1.71
N ILE A 137 20.17 0.93 -1.96
CA ILE A 137 18.87 0.33 -1.61
C ILE A 137 18.58 -0.91 -2.46
N GLU A 138 18.89 -0.86 -3.75
CA GLU A 138 18.75 -1.99 -4.66
C GLU A 138 19.67 -3.15 -4.29
N ASP A 139 20.94 -2.86 -3.96
CA ASP A 139 21.91 -3.88 -3.54
C ASP A 139 21.49 -4.51 -2.20
N LEU A 140 21.03 -3.70 -1.25
CA LEU A 140 20.48 -4.20 0.02
C LEU A 140 19.21 -5.04 -0.20
N ALA A 141 18.29 -4.58 -1.06
CA ALA A 141 17.08 -5.33 -1.38
C ALA A 141 17.39 -6.69 -2.02
N ARG A 142 18.38 -6.71 -2.92
CA ARG A 142 18.86 -7.95 -3.54
C ARG A 142 19.45 -8.90 -2.49
N SER A 143 20.30 -8.41 -1.61
CA SER A 143 20.94 -9.22 -0.56
C SER A 143 19.94 -9.72 0.49
N ALA A 144 18.91 -8.92 0.79
CA ALA A 144 17.85 -9.30 1.72
C ALA A 144 16.74 -10.15 1.08
N GLY A 145 16.80 -10.38 -0.23
CA GLY A 145 15.72 -11.03 -0.98
C GLY A 145 14.39 -10.31 -0.82
N ALA A 146 14.40 -8.98 -0.96
CA ALA A 146 13.30 -8.10 -0.61
C ALA A 146 12.81 -7.26 -1.80
N ALA A 147 11.54 -6.87 -1.79
CA ALA A 147 11.02 -5.88 -2.71
C ALA A 147 11.46 -4.46 -2.31
N ILE A 148 11.50 -3.54 -3.30
CA ILE A 148 11.83 -2.15 -3.06
C ILE A 148 10.57 -1.34 -2.78
N GLY A 149 10.58 -0.60 -1.67
CA GLY A 149 9.58 0.38 -1.31
C GLY A 149 10.17 1.78 -1.15
N SER A 150 9.33 2.75 -0.84
CA SER A 150 9.79 4.11 -0.54
C SER A 150 8.85 4.85 0.39
N SER A 151 9.34 5.97 0.92
CA SER A 151 8.47 6.99 1.53
C SER A 151 7.80 7.83 0.44
N ARG A 152 6.67 8.45 0.77
CA ARG A 152 5.91 9.31 -0.15
C ARG A 152 6.78 10.40 -0.83
N PRO A 153 7.64 11.16 -0.13
CA PRO A 153 8.49 12.16 -0.76
C PRO A 153 9.44 11.60 -1.82
N VAL A 154 9.94 10.37 -1.64
CA VAL A 154 10.87 9.74 -2.59
C VAL A 154 10.14 9.36 -3.89
N ALA A 155 8.89 8.89 -3.82
CA ALA A 155 8.12 8.55 -5.00
C ALA A 155 7.46 9.77 -5.67
N GLU A 156 6.79 10.64 -4.88
CA GLU A 156 6.02 11.76 -5.44
C GLU A 156 6.86 12.97 -5.79
N THR A 157 7.76 13.39 -4.88
CA THR A 157 8.50 14.64 -5.04
C THR A 157 9.81 14.42 -5.77
N LEU A 158 10.62 13.47 -5.31
CA LEU A 158 11.94 13.21 -5.88
C LEU A 158 11.87 12.30 -7.12
N LYS A 159 10.78 11.54 -7.26
CA LYS A 159 10.54 10.62 -8.39
C LYS A 159 11.69 9.63 -8.62
N TYR A 160 12.28 9.12 -7.53
CA TYR A 160 13.35 8.12 -7.60
C TYR A 160 12.82 6.73 -7.91
N VAL A 161 11.58 6.46 -7.52
CA VAL A 161 10.83 5.23 -7.79
C VAL A 161 9.41 5.55 -8.27
N PRO A 162 8.73 4.62 -8.95
CA PRO A 162 7.32 4.78 -9.34
C PRO A 162 6.40 5.04 -8.13
N ILE A 163 5.31 5.78 -8.36
CA ILE A 163 4.35 6.19 -7.32
C ILE A 163 3.72 4.99 -6.58
N ASN A 164 3.55 3.86 -7.24
CA ASN A 164 3.02 2.63 -6.65
C ASN A 164 4.01 1.93 -5.69
N ARG A 165 5.18 2.51 -5.46
CA ARG A 165 6.20 2.00 -4.53
C ARG A 165 6.21 2.70 -3.18
N TYR A 166 5.41 3.76 -2.98
CA TYR A 166 5.41 4.39 -1.68
C TYR A 166 4.50 3.68 -0.66
N VAL A 167 5.01 3.60 0.56
CA VAL A 167 4.35 2.97 1.71
C VAL A 167 3.80 4.05 2.64
N GLY A 168 2.56 3.87 3.08
CA GLY A 168 1.93 4.81 4.00
C GLY A 168 0.42 4.69 4.04
N MET A 169 -0.22 5.59 4.76
CA MET A 169 -1.68 5.60 4.96
C MET A 169 -2.45 5.68 3.65
N SER A 170 -2.02 6.52 2.72
CA SER A 170 -2.60 6.71 1.37
C SER A 170 -1.86 5.96 0.26
N GLY A 171 -0.80 5.22 0.60
CA GLY A 171 -0.03 4.41 -0.32
C GLY A 171 -0.22 2.92 -0.08
N GLN A 172 0.80 2.15 -0.46
CA GLN A 172 0.81 0.72 -0.24
C GLN A 172 0.92 0.41 1.26
N LYS A 173 0.29 -0.68 1.69
CA LYS A 173 0.41 -1.19 3.06
C LYS A 173 1.26 -2.45 3.06
N PHE A 174 2.22 -2.47 3.95
CA PHE A 174 3.09 -3.62 4.15
C PHE A 174 2.63 -4.41 5.38
N THR A 175 2.47 -5.70 5.20
CA THR A 175 2.05 -6.64 6.24
C THR A 175 2.96 -7.87 6.30
N GLY A 176 4.13 -7.75 5.69
CA GLY A 176 5.13 -8.81 5.61
C GLY A 176 5.93 -9.01 6.90
N ASN A 177 6.97 -9.83 6.79
CA ASN A 177 7.77 -10.25 7.93
C ASN A 177 8.81 -9.21 8.32
N LEU A 178 9.49 -8.60 7.34
CA LEU A 178 10.63 -7.73 7.57
C LEU A 178 10.51 -6.46 6.74
N TYR A 179 10.52 -5.32 7.40
CA TYR A 179 10.55 -3.99 6.81
C TYR A 179 11.84 -3.28 7.18
N ILE A 180 12.69 -3.00 6.21
CA ILE A 180 13.95 -2.27 6.41
C ILE A 180 13.76 -0.85 5.91
N ALA A 181 13.77 0.12 6.82
CA ALA A 181 13.59 1.53 6.55
C ALA A 181 14.91 2.26 6.51
N CYS A 182 15.36 2.71 5.34
CA CYS A 182 16.62 3.40 5.13
C CYS A 182 16.38 4.91 4.98
N GLY A 183 16.83 5.72 5.95
CA GLY A 183 16.69 7.17 5.93
C GLY A 183 15.23 7.67 5.98
N ILE A 184 14.35 6.91 6.60
CA ILE A 184 12.93 7.26 6.82
C ILE A 184 12.78 7.88 8.21
N SER A 185 12.11 9.02 8.30
CA SER A 185 11.91 9.74 9.57
C SER A 185 10.87 9.12 10.49
N GLY A 186 9.94 8.31 9.95
CA GLY A 186 8.87 7.73 10.76
C GLY A 186 7.66 8.66 10.97
N ALA A 187 7.34 9.50 10.00
CA ALA A 187 6.10 10.26 10.04
C ALA A 187 4.88 9.34 10.24
N GLY A 188 3.91 9.76 11.07
CA GLY A 188 2.77 8.94 11.45
C GLY A 188 1.97 8.34 10.28
N GLN A 189 1.94 9.03 9.14
CA GLN A 189 1.31 8.50 7.92
C GLN A 189 2.07 7.30 7.33
N HIS A 190 3.42 7.31 7.41
CA HIS A 190 4.25 6.20 6.98
C HIS A 190 4.11 5.01 7.94
N LEU A 191 4.17 5.27 9.26
CA LEU A 191 4.04 4.25 10.29
C LEU A 191 2.69 3.49 10.19
N LYS A 192 1.60 4.18 9.83
CA LYS A 192 0.31 3.53 9.57
C LYS A 192 0.35 2.54 8.39
N GLY A 193 1.28 2.71 7.46
CA GLY A 193 1.49 1.79 6.33
C GLY A 193 2.27 0.52 6.69
N ILE A 194 2.98 0.51 7.81
CA ILE A 194 3.85 -0.61 8.24
C ILE A 194 3.50 -1.16 9.63
N LYS A 195 2.40 -0.70 10.22
CA LYS A 195 1.99 -1.07 11.58
C LYS A 195 1.83 -2.58 11.80
N ASP A 196 1.51 -3.31 10.72
CA ASP A 196 1.26 -4.75 10.73
C ASP A 196 2.51 -5.56 10.31
N ALA A 197 3.67 -4.92 10.14
CA ALA A 197 4.94 -5.59 9.91
C ALA A 197 5.39 -6.35 11.16
N THR A 198 5.92 -7.58 10.99
CA THR A 198 6.40 -8.38 12.12
C THR A 198 7.65 -7.74 12.74
N THR A 199 8.63 -7.44 11.90
CA THR A 199 9.89 -6.81 12.30
C THR A 199 10.14 -5.55 11.49
N ILE A 200 10.51 -4.47 12.16
CA ILE A 200 10.92 -3.22 11.53
C ILE A 200 12.36 -2.94 11.92
N VAL A 201 13.23 -2.79 10.93
CA VAL A 201 14.61 -2.35 11.07
C VAL A 201 14.71 -0.93 10.54
N ALA A 202 15.23 0.00 11.34
CA ALA A 202 15.46 1.38 10.93
C ALA A 202 16.97 1.67 10.84
N ILE A 203 17.40 2.11 9.66
CA ILE A 203 18.75 2.62 9.41
C ILE A 203 18.61 4.13 9.25
N ASN A 204 19.07 4.86 10.27
CA ASN A 204 18.91 6.31 10.31
C ASN A 204 20.11 6.97 11.01
N THR A 205 20.50 8.13 10.52
CA THR A 205 21.51 8.99 11.18
C THR A 205 20.93 9.69 12.40
N ASN A 206 19.61 9.91 12.43
CA ASN A 206 18.91 10.46 13.59
C ASN A 206 18.46 9.32 14.51
N ALA A 207 19.16 9.17 15.64
CA ALA A 207 18.86 8.15 16.66
C ALA A 207 17.47 8.33 17.33
N ASN A 208 16.88 9.52 17.22
CA ASN A 208 15.57 9.87 17.78
C ASN A 208 14.45 9.85 16.73
N ALA A 209 14.69 9.30 15.55
CA ALA A 209 13.64 9.13 14.54
C ALA A 209 12.51 8.24 15.09
N PRO A 210 11.24 8.63 14.91
CA PRO A 210 10.08 7.88 15.43
C PRO A 210 9.87 6.48 14.86
N ILE A 211 10.58 6.13 13.77
CA ILE A 211 10.51 4.82 13.12
C ILE A 211 11.20 3.76 13.92
#